data_611ec79db149cbf255c3800cbd24939b
#
_entry.id   611ec79db149cbf255c3800cbd24939b
#
_cell.length_a   1.000
_cell.length_b   1.000
_cell.length_c   1.000
_cell.angle_alpha   90.00
_cell.angle_beta   90.00
_cell.angle_gamma   90.00
#
_symmetry.space_group_name_H-M   'P 1'
#
loop_
_entity.id
_entity.type
_entity.pdbx_description
1 polymer ?
#
loop_
_entity_poly.entity_id
_entity_poly.type
_entity_poly.pdbx_seq_one_letter_code
_entity_poly.pdbx_strand_id
1 'polypeptide(L)'
;MFASTTVTVVSQYTPTEYERATYYNGITADGDHPVLVYRSDFGTTPFSKPVNRFAHAPVKTVRGIYGTSLVPIWDSVGFEIVQLITIEKIACSSIGAARFFTHSSGGEEKGLLGPVVIWLGVEPGSTLSDTAHEISQKILSLLGARGVNDVVVEWKESVVQRLGGPPLMKHVRSTNPTHHVRRFLTPLLGIPLATQGMEKDDSQGTLTLWFHENKDKDGNPSANVYGVSNCHVLRKNTTIDYERKGDAPKDFVRVCGVRRFRRGLDEIKKAISDHGIRASYFTQEIIGLEETENLADIADEIEKNRRSLAEENNAIHQLEAMHEEITKQWSDITLHRGIGYVQYAKAIDVDVEGGTRYTSDWGAFLATEAKVMPQFEGNVVDIGVFGSFLFLPRLMKTTL
;
A
#
# COMPACT_ATOMS: atom_id res chain seq x y z
N MET A 1 -45.10 -15.82 20.71
CA MET A 1 -43.80 -15.73 20.04
C MET A 1 -42.75 -15.74 21.13
N PHE A 2 -42.09 -16.88 21.36
CA PHE A 2 -40.98 -16.96 22.29
C PHE A 2 -39.70 -16.58 21.56
N ALA A 3 -39.05 -15.51 22.00
CA ALA A 3 -37.74 -15.14 21.51
C ALA A 3 -36.72 -16.20 21.98
N SER A 4 -36.16 -16.94 21.06
CA SER A 4 -35.07 -17.88 21.32
C SER A 4 -33.81 -17.05 21.62
N THR A 5 -33.49 -16.95 22.91
CA THR A 5 -32.20 -16.36 23.33
C THR A 5 -31.12 -17.41 23.03
N THR A 6 -30.42 -17.22 21.92
CA THR A 6 -29.22 -17.99 21.60
C THR A 6 -28.15 -17.60 22.60
N VAL A 7 -27.93 -18.44 23.61
CA VAL A 7 -26.78 -18.29 24.52
C VAL A 7 -25.54 -18.63 23.71
N THR A 8 -24.77 -17.61 23.33
CA THR A 8 -23.48 -17.81 22.72
C THR A 8 -22.56 -18.37 23.80
N VAL A 9 -22.24 -19.64 23.75
CA VAL A 9 -21.27 -20.28 24.64
C VAL A 9 -19.91 -19.72 24.25
N VAL A 10 -19.36 -18.89 25.12
CA VAL A 10 -17.98 -18.37 24.92
C VAL A 10 -17.03 -19.55 25.13
N SER A 11 -16.16 -19.80 24.14
CA SER A 11 -15.12 -20.84 24.21
C SER A 11 -14.20 -20.61 25.41
N GLN A 12 -13.82 -21.70 26.08
CA GLN A 12 -12.85 -21.69 27.18
C GLN A 12 -11.45 -21.19 26.74
N TYR A 13 -11.16 -21.19 25.44
CA TYR A 13 -9.90 -20.77 24.87
C TYR A 13 -9.90 -19.30 24.47
N THR A 14 -11.02 -18.61 24.56
CA THR A 14 -11.13 -17.20 24.20
C THR A 14 -10.51 -16.32 25.29
N PRO A 15 -9.46 -15.52 24.99
CA PRO A 15 -8.93 -14.56 25.94
C PRO A 15 -9.99 -13.55 26.38
N THR A 16 -9.87 -13.01 27.59
CA THR A 16 -10.74 -11.93 28.06
C THR A 16 -10.59 -10.70 27.16
N GLU A 17 -11.60 -9.84 27.11
CA GLU A 17 -11.56 -8.60 26.32
C GLU A 17 -10.35 -7.72 26.68
N TYR A 18 -10.05 -7.63 27.99
CA TYR A 18 -8.88 -6.93 28.46
C TYR A 18 -7.57 -7.55 27.94
N GLU A 19 -7.43 -8.86 28.03
CA GLU A 19 -6.25 -9.58 27.54
C GLU A 19 -6.09 -9.41 26.03
N ARG A 20 -7.16 -9.57 25.27
CA ARG A 20 -7.17 -9.38 23.82
C ARG A 20 -6.61 -8.02 23.43
N ALA A 21 -7.09 -6.96 24.07
CA ALA A 21 -6.75 -5.59 23.73
C ALA A 21 -5.35 -5.14 24.22
N THR A 22 -4.82 -5.74 25.31
CA THR A 22 -3.64 -5.22 26.00
C THR A 22 -2.45 -6.18 26.07
N TYR A 23 -2.61 -7.41 25.61
CA TYR A 23 -1.56 -8.43 25.70
C TYR A 23 -0.26 -8.01 25.00
N TYR A 24 -0.38 -7.32 23.86
CA TYR A 24 0.74 -6.82 23.07
C TYR A 24 1.05 -5.33 23.30
N ASN A 25 0.63 -4.77 24.42
CA ASN A 25 0.88 -3.37 24.74
C ASN A 25 2.37 -3.00 24.62
N GLY A 26 2.68 -1.90 23.93
CA GLY A 26 4.04 -1.38 23.72
C GLY A 26 4.78 -1.94 22.49
N ILE A 27 4.22 -2.93 21.77
CA ILE A 27 4.87 -3.46 20.56
C ILE A 27 4.86 -2.44 19.42
N THR A 28 3.83 -1.61 19.33
CA THR A 28 3.74 -0.49 18.39
C THR A 28 3.81 0.84 19.13
N ALA A 29 4.40 1.86 18.51
CA ALA A 29 4.61 3.16 19.14
C ALA A 29 3.29 3.96 19.31
N ASP A 30 2.29 3.72 18.48
CA ASP A 30 1.08 4.54 18.35
C ASP A 30 -0.12 3.99 19.14
N GLY A 31 0.09 2.95 19.98
CA GLY A 31 -0.99 2.33 20.75
C GLY A 31 -1.92 1.43 19.93
N ASP A 32 -1.66 1.27 18.63
CA ASP A 32 -2.38 0.36 17.72
C ASP A 32 -1.76 -1.04 17.78
N HIS A 33 -1.97 -1.72 18.92
CA HIS A 33 -1.41 -3.06 19.14
C HIS A 33 -2.23 -4.13 18.42
N PRO A 34 -1.57 -5.22 17.95
CA PRO A 34 -2.30 -6.38 17.46
C PRO A 34 -3.26 -6.93 18.53
N VAL A 35 -4.42 -7.35 18.10
CA VAL A 35 -5.42 -8.00 18.98
C VAL A 35 -5.05 -9.47 19.15
N LEU A 36 -4.95 -9.95 20.40
CA LEU A 36 -4.71 -11.36 20.69
C LEU A 36 -5.94 -12.20 20.35
N VAL A 37 -5.78 -13.27 19.58
CA VAL A 37 -6.83 -14.24 19.28
C VAL A 37 -6.74 -15.44 20.21
N TYR A 38 -5.52 -15.96 20.42
CA TYR A 38 -5.26 -17.13 21.24
C TYR A 38 -3.77 -17.20 21.60
N ARG A 39 -3.47 -17.83 22.74
CA ARG A 39 -2.10 -18.24 23.12
C ARG A 39 -2.11 -19.61 23.80
N SER A 40 -1.11 -20.45 23.49
CA SER A 40 -1.09 -21.84 23.96
C SER A 40 -0.76 -22.00 25.44
N ASP A 41 -0.16 -20.99 26.06
CA ASP A 41 0.24 -20.99 27.47
C ASP A 41 -0.81 -20.35 28.41
N PHE A 42 -2.03 -20.06 27.92
CA PHE A 42 -3.07 -19.37 28.70
C PHE A 42 -3.42 -20.05 30.03
N GLY A 43 -3.33 -21.38 30.10
CA GLY A 43 -3.60 -22.16 31.31
C GLY A 43 -2.44 -22.16 32.32
N THR A 44 -1.21 -21.91 31.89
CA THR A 44 0.00 -21.96 32.75
C THR A 44 0.51 -20.57 33.12
N THR A 45 0.25 -19.57 32.27
CA THR A 45 0.71 -18.21 32.46
C THR A 45 -0.48 -17.23 32.39
N PRO A 46 -1.22 -17.05 33.50
CA PRO A 46 -2.40 -16.21 33.50
C PRO A 46 -2.05 -14.74 33.27
N PHE A 47 -2.83 -14.06 32.42
CA PHE A 47 -2.70 -12.62 32.17
C PHE A 47 -3.75 -11.88 32.98
N SER A 48 -3.31 -11.20 34.07
CA SER A 48 -4.21 -10.55 35.00
C SER A 48 -4.30 -9.04 34.74
N LYS A 49 -5.53 -8.51 34.83
CA LYS A 49 -5.74 -7.06 34.80
C LYS A 49 -5.12 -6.41 36.05
N PRO A 50 -4.30 -5.37 35.91
CA PRO A 50 -3.75 -4.65 37.05
C PRO A 50 -4.86 -4.05 37.93
N VAL A 51 -4.74 -4.20 39.25
CA VAL A 51 -5.81 -3.83 40.19
C VAL A 51 -5.60 -2.44 40.82
N ASN A 52 -4.41 -1.87 40.75
CA ASN A 52 -4.08 -0.60 41.39
C ASN A 52 -4.37 0.61 40.50
N ARG A 53 -4.74 1.74 41.12
CA ARG A 53 -5.08 3.01 40.43
C ARG A 53 -3.97 3.54 39.50
N PHE A 54 -2.72 3.20 39.74
CA PHE A 54 -1.55 3.60 38.94
C PHE A 54 -0.92 2.44 38.19
N ALA A 55 -1.56 1.27 38.16
CA ALA A 55 -1.01 0.12 37.47
C ALA A 55 -1.40 0.18 35.98
N HIS A 56 -0.41 0.13 35.13
CA HIS A 56 -0.56 0.10 33.68
C HIS A 56 -0.44 -1.32 33.16
N ALA A 57 -0.99 -1.57 31.96
CA ALA A 57 -0.76 -2.84 31.27
C ALA A 57 0.76 -3.04 31.07
N PRO A 58 1.26 -4.27 31.21
CA PRO A 58 2.68 -4.57 30.98
C PRO A 58 3.09 -4.13 29.58
N VAL A 59 4.24 -3.46 29.47
CA VAL A 59 4.78 -3.02 28.18
C VAL A 59 5.70 -4.13 27.66
N LYS A 60 5.52 -4.52 26.41
CA LYS A 60 6.33 -5.54 25.74
C LYS A 60 7.14 -4.96 24.61
N THR A 61 8.35 -5.50 24.39
CA THR A 61 9.15 -5.25 23.19
C THR A 61 9.52 -6.57 22.52
N VAL A 62 9.55 -6.57 21.20
CA VAL A 62 9.91 -7.74 20.40
C VAL A 62 11.42 -7.94 20.44
N ARG A 63 11.85 -9.19 20.60
CA ARG A 63 13.25 -9.63 20.57
C ARG A 63 13.43 -10.79 19.60
N GLY A 64 14.63 -10.96 19.09
CA GLY A 64 14.99 -12.10 18.25
C GLY A 64 15.10 -13.39 19.03
N ILE A 65 15.12 -14.51 18.32
CA ILE A 65 15.21 -15.88 18.87
C ILE A 65 16.64 -16.43 18.88
N TYR A 66 17.65 -15.59 18.76
CA TYR A 66 19.06 -16.00 18.69
C TYR A 66 19.45 -16.88 19.86
N GLY A 67 20.23 -17.96 19.57
CA GLY A 67 20.73 -18.90 20.56
C GLY A 67 19.69 -19.88 21.10
N THR A 68 18.50 -19.97 20.52
CA THR A 68 17.46 -20.94 20.92
C THR A 68 17.53 -22.22 20.09
N SER A 69 16.90 -23.27 20.58
CA SER A 69 16.76 -24.58 19.93
C SER A 69 16.00 -24.52 18.60
N LEU A 70 15.17 -23.49 18.40
CA LEU A 70 14.39 -23.30 17.19
C LEU A 70 15.20 -22.79 16.01
N VAL A 71 16.24 -21.95 16.25
CA VAL A 71 17.00 -21.28 15.16
C VAL A 71 17.52 -22.24 14.08
N PRO A 72 18.22 -23.36 14.42
CA PRO A 72 18.79 -24.21 13.38
C PRO A 72 17.78 -24.97 12.53
N ILE A 73 16.51 -25.05 12.97
CA ILE A 73 15.47 -25.81 12.27
C ILE A 73 14.35 -24.91 11.73
N TRP A 74 14.42 -23.59 11.99
CA TRP A 74 13.32 -22.67 11.69
C TRP A 74 12.90 -22.68 10.21
N ASP A 75 13.84 -22.67 9.30
CA ASP A 75 13.54 -22.63 7.86
C ASP A 75 12.73 -23.85 7.40
N SER A 76 13.05 -25.05 7.89
CA SER A 76 12.29 -26.26 7.55
C SER A 76 10.95 -26.33 8.27
N VAL A 77 10.94 -26.04 9.56
CA VAL A 77 9.73 -26.11 10.39
C VAL A 77 8.74 -25.00 10.02
N GLY A 78 9.24 -23.80 9.76
CA GLY A 78 8.41 -22.69 9.30
C GLY A 78 7.64 -23.04 8.03
N PHE A 79 8.29 -23.69 7.07
CA PHE A 79 7.64 -24.17 5.86
C PHE A 79 6.57 -25.23 6.13
N GLU A 80 6.83 -26.19 7.03
CA GLU A 80 5.85 -27.20 7.42
C GLU A 80 4.63 -26.59 8.14
N ILE A 81 4.86 -25.56 8.97
CA ILE A 81 3.77 -24.81 9.61
C ILE A 81 2.92 -24.10 8.53
N VAL A 82 3.55 -23.49 7.52
CA VAL A 82 2.82 -22.88 6.38
C VAL A 82 1.96 -23.91 5.67
N GLN A 83 2.51 -25.10 5.41
CA GLN A 83 1.75 -26.19 4.76
C GLN A 83 0.55 -26.63 5.62
N LEU A 84 0.76 -26.81 6.94
CA LEU A 84 -0.30 -27.16 7.87
C LEU A 84 -1.45 -26.13 7.84
N ILE A 85 -1.12 -24.83 7.95
CA ILE A 85 -2.07 -23.73 7.95
C ILE A 85 -2.83 -23.65 6.61
N THR A 86 -2.15 -23.93 5.49
CA THR A 86 -2.75 -23.96 4.16
C THR A 86 -3.74 -25.12 4.03
N ILE A 87 -3.40 -26.31 4.53
CA ILE A 87 -4.29 -27.48 4.54
C ILE A 87 -5.54 -27.19 5.38
N GLU A 88 -5.39 -26.55 6.53
CA GLU A 88 -6.48 -26.18 7.44
C GLU A 88 -7.28 -24.96 6.92
N LYS A 89 -6.91 -24.40 5.77
CA LYS A 89 -7.56 -23.25 5.10
C LYS A 89 -7.70 -22.01 5.97
N ILE A 90 -6.69 -21.72 6.77
CA ILE A 90 -6.65 -20.52 7.60
C ILE A 90 -6.20 -19.31 6.79
N ALA A 91 -6.91 -18.19 6.93
CA ALA A 91 -6.54 -16.90 6.33
C ALA A 91 -5.37 -16.27 7.11
N CYS A 92 -4.19 -16.90 6.99
CA CYS A 92 -2.97 -16.47 7.67
C CYS A 92 -2.30 -15.34 6.89
N SER A 93 -2.06 -14.23 7.56
CA SER A 93 -1.40 -13.04 6.99
C SER A 93 0.11 -13.04 7.24
N SER A 94 0.57 -13.63 8.35
CA SER A 94 1.99 -13.67 8.70
C SER A 94 2.34 -14.82 9.62
N ILE A 95 3.56 -15.36 9.47
CA ILE A 95 4.14 -16.35 10.37
C ILE A 95 5.56 -15.91 10.72
N GLY A 96 5.89 -15.90 11.99
CA GLY A 96 7.22 -15.54 12.45
C GLY A 96 7.56 -16.22 13.78
N ALA A 97 8.81 -16.11 14.18
CA ALA A 97 9.27 -16.51 15.50
C ALA A 97 9.89 -15.32 16.23
N ALA A 98 9.48 -15.10 17.47
CA ALA A 98 9.91 -13.96 18.27
C ALA A 98 10.01 -14.34 19.75
N ARG A 99 10.58 -13.45 20.55
CA ARG A 99 10.46 -13.45 22.01
C ARG A 99 9.96 -12.10 22.45
N PHE A 100 9.20 -12.05 23.52
CA PHE A 100 8.71 -10.79 24.08
C PHE A 100 9.43 -10.50 25.40
N PHE A 101 10.06 -9.34 25.46
CA PHE A 101 10.59 -8.83 26.71
C PHE A 101 9.52 -7.95 27.37
N THR A 102 9.06 -8.37 28.54
CA THR A 102 8.06 -7.64 29.32
C THR A 102 8.79 -6.75 30.33
N HIS A 103 8.61 -5.44 30.18
CA HIS A 103 9.22 -4.45 31.06
C HIS A 103 8.55 -4.43 32.42
N SER A 104 9.35 -4.29 33.48
CA SER A 104 8.84 -4.08 34.83
C SER A 104 8.69 -2.59 35.14
N SER A 105 7.83 -2.24 36.10
CA SER A 105 7.58 -0.85 36.53
C SER A 105 8.79 -0.09 37.08
N GLY A 106 9.97 -0.70 37.11
CA GLY A 106 11.19 -0.13 37.72
C GLY A 106 12.25 0.38 36.73
N GLY A 107 11.92 0.54 35.46
CA GLY A 107 12.82 1.08 34.42
C GLY A 107 12.97 0.16 33.21
N GLU A 108 13.47 0.72 32.09
CA GLU A 108 13.56 0.03 30.79
C GLU A 108 14.47 -1.21 30.79
N GLU A 109 15.47 -1.25 31.68
CA GLU A 109 16.44 -2.36 31.76
C GLU A 109 15.94 -3.53 32.62
N LYS A 110 14.87 -3.36 33.39
CA LYS A 110 14.33 -4.39 34.26
C LYS A 110 13.09 -5.03 33.66
N GLY A 111 13.12 -6.34 33.48
CA GLY A 111 12.01 -7.07 32.91
C GLY A 111 12.31 -8.54 32.76
N LEU A 112 11.37 -9.26 32.17
CA LEU A 112 11.45 -10.69 31.92
C LEU A 112 11.40 -10.97 30.43
N LEU A 113 12.38 -11.74 29.94
CA LEU A 113 12.36 -12.26 28.59
C LEU A 113 11.54 -13.55 28.57
N GLY A 114 10.43 -13.52 27.82
CA GLY A 114 9.53 -14.67 27.67
C GLY A 114 10.11 -15.83 26.84
N PRO A 115 9.36 -16.91 26.68
CA PRO A 115 9.72 -18.05 25.86
C PRO A 115 9.84 -17.66 24.38
N VAL A 116 10.28 -18.60 23.55
CA VAL A 116 10.15 -18.48 22.09
C VAL A 116 8.67 -18.62 21.72
N VAL A 117 8.18 -17.73 20.88
CA VAL A 117 6.81 -17.69 20.41
C VAL A 117 6.78 -17.90 18.91
N ILE A 118 6.01 -18.88 18.45
CA ILE A 118 5.54 -18.95 17.06
C ILE A 118 4.38 -17.98 16.96
N TRP A 119 4.58 -16.90 16.24
CA TRP A 119 3.66 -15.77 16.19
C TRP A 119 2.92 -15.74 14.85
N LEU A 120 1.63 -16.08 14.90
CA LEU A 120 0.76 -16.23 13.75
C LEU A 120 -0.18 -15.03 13.63
N GLY A 121 -0.15 -14.37 12.48
CA GLY A 121 -1.09 -13.31 12.13
C GLY A 121 -2.22 -13.87 11.27
N VAL A 122 -3.46 -13.54 11.60
CA VAL A 122 -4.65 -13.90 10.82
C VAL A 122 -5.45 -12.65 10.50
N GLU A 123 -6.23 -12.69 9.43
CA GLU A 123 -7.14 -11.59 9.11
C GLU A 123 -8.14 -11.37 10.25
N PRO A 124 -8.48 -10.11 10.60
CA PRO A 124 -9.40 -9.81 11.69
C PRO A 124 -10.73 -10.55 11.55
N GLY A 125 -11.13 -11.22 12.63
CA GLY A 125 -12.37 -11.99 12.69
C GLY A 125 -12.41 -13.28 11.86
N SER A 126 -11.32 -13.68 11.18
CA SER A 126 -11.30 -14.87 10.31
C SER A 126 -11.09 -16.18 11.06
N THR A 127 -10.58 -16.15 12.29
CA THR A 127 -10.19 -17.35 13.03
C THR A 127 -10.71 -17.30 14.45
N LEU A 128 -11.38 -18.37 14.87
CA LEU A 128 -11.88 -18.53 16.24
C LEU A 128 -10.78 -19.09 17.16
N SER A 129 -10.88 -18.79 18.47
CA SER A 129 -9.90 -19.25 19.46
C SER A 129 -9.84 -20.79 19.59
N ASP A 130 -10.96 -21.49 19.35
CA ASP A 130 -10.99 -22.97 19.33
C ASP A 130 -10.16 -23.53 18.16
N THR A 131 -10.34 -22.97 16.97
CA THR A 131 -9.57 -23.36 15.80
C THR A 131 -8.08 -23.06 16.00
N ALA A 132 -7.77 -21.87 16.54
CA ALA A 132 -6.40 -21.50 16.87
C ALA A 132 -5.77 -22.47 17.91
N HIS A 133 -6.56 -22.92 18.91
CA HIS A 133 -6.12 -23.93 19.86
C HIS A 133 -5.77 -25.26 19.18
N GLU A 134 -6.69 -25.82 18.40
CA GLU A 134 -6.49 -27.10 17.73
C GLU A 134 -5.23 -27.11 16.84
N ILE A 135 -5.06 -26.06 16.04
CA ILE A 135 -3.89 -25.93 15.16
C ILE A 135 -2.62 -25.71 15.96
N SER A 136 -2.67 -24.98 17.06
CA SER A 136 -1.53 -24.81 17.95
C SER A 136 -1.05 -26.13 18.53
N GLN A 137 -1.93 -27.05 18.89
CA GLN A 137 -1.55 -28.38 19.36
C GLN A 137 -0.82 -29.18 18.26
N LYS A 138 -1.26 -29.08 17.01
CA LYS A 138 -0.59 -29.70 15.87
C LYS A 138 0.82 -29.09 15.65
N ILE A 139 0.96 -27.78 15.75
CA ILE A 139 2.26 -27.08 15.64
C ILE A 139 3.19 -27.49 16.77
N LEU A 140 2.71 -27.51 18.01
CA LEU A 140 3.50 -27.94 19.18
C LEU A 140 3.95 -29.40 19.06
N SER A 141 3.07 -30.28 18.58
CA SER A 141 3.43 -31.69 18.33
C SER A 141 4.51 -31.83 17.26
N LEU A 142 4.43 -31.04 16.18
CA LEU A 142 5.44 -31.00 15.12
C LEU A 142 6.81 -30.53 15.65
N LEU A 143 6.82 -29.49 16.49
CA LEU A 143 8.04 -28.99 17.14
C LEU A 143 8.62 -30.00 18.15
N GLY A 144 7.75 -30.61 18.95
CA GLY A 144 8.14 -31.65 19.93
C GLY A 144 8.78 -32.87 19.27
N ALA A 145 8.29 -33.32 18.12
CA ALA A 145 8.89 -34.38 17.32
C ALA A 145 10.31 -34.04 16.84
N ARG A 146 10.68 -32.74 16.81
CA ARG A 146 12.02 -32.26 16.48
C ARG A 146 12.86 -31.85 17.71
N GLY A 147 12.39 -32.18 18.91
CA GLY A 147 13.09 -31.93 20.17
C GLY A 147 12.95 -30.49 20.69
N VAL A 148 12.04 -29.67 20.13
CA VAL A 148 11.78 -28.29 20.57
C VAL A 148 10.48 -28.27 21.38
N ASN A 149 10.59 -28.13 22.73
CA ASN A 149 9.45 -28.18 23.65
C ASN A 149 9.27 -26.91 24.48
N ASP A 150 10.14 -25.91 24.30
CA ASP A 150 10.19 -24.66 25.06
C ASP A 150 9.57 -23.48 24.27
N VAL A 151 8.58 -23.78 23.43
CA VAL A 151 7.94 -22.83 22.51
C VAL A 151 6.46 -22.68 22.85
N VAL A 152 5.97 -21.45 22.70
CA VAL A 152 4.55 -21.07 22.80
C VAL A 152 4.03 -20.70 21.42
N VAL A 153 2.77 -20.97 21.15
CA VAL A 153 2.11 -20.54 19.93
C VAL A 153 1.10 -19.44 20.26
N GLU A 154 1.24 -18.28 19.62
CA GLU A 154 0.35 -17.15 19.81
C GLU A 154 -0.25 -16.70 18.48
N TRP A 155 -1.55 -16.37 18.52
CA TRP A 155 -2.33 -15.92 17.39
C TRP A 155 -2.78 -14.47 17.61
N LYS A 156 -2.58 -13.64 16.59
CA LYS A 156 -3.00 -12.23 16.61
C LYS A 156 -3.79 -11.89 15.36
N GLU A 157 -4.69 -10.93 15.48
CA GLU A 157 -5.25 -10.27 14.31
C GLU A 157 -4.17 -9.40 13.66
N SER A 158 -3.98 -9.55 12.37
CA SER A 158 -2.95 -8.83 11.62
C SER A 158 -3.31 -8.70 10.16
N VAL A 159 -3.35 -7.46 9.69
CA VAL A 159 -3.49 -7.17 8.26
C VAL A 159 -2.12 -6.97 7.69
N VAL A 160 -1.71 -7.80 6.74
CA VAL A 160 -0.47 -7.60 5.99
C VAL A 160 -0.78 -6.79 4.75
N GLN A 161 -0.36 -5.53 4.77
CA GLN A 161 -0.39 -4.68 3.60
C GLN A 161 0.95 -4.77 2.87
N ARG A 162 0.90 -4.91 1.54
CA ARG A 162 2.12 -4.78 0.75
C ARG A 162 2.65 -3.37 0.91
N LEU A 163 3.86 -3.22 1.47
CA LEU A 163 4.54 -1.93 1.62
C LEU A 163 4.78 -1.20 0.30
N GLY A 164 4.50 -1.83 -0.81
CA GLY A 164 4.64 -1.26 -2.13
C GLY A 164 3.46 -0.40 -2.60
N GLY A 165 2.31 -0.35 -1.90
CA GLY A 165 1.08 0.28 -2.39
C GLY A 165 0.60 -0.26 -3.74
N PRO A 166 -0.47 0.27 -4.35
CA PRO A 166 -1.00 -0.21 -5.62
C PRO A 166 -0.05 0.12 -6.79
N PRO A 167 -0.12 -0.63 -7.91
CA PRO A 167 0.52 -0.22 -9.15
C PRO A 167 -0.05 1.11 -9.64
N LEU A 168 0.68 1.81 -10.51
CA LEU A 168 0.16 2.99 -11.19
C LEU A 168 -1.17 2.66 -11.88
N MET A 169 -2.06 3.63 -11.96
CA MET A 169 -3.38 3.43 -12.54
C MET A 169 -3.27 3.22 -14.06
N LYS A 170 -4.15 2.39 -14.61
CA LYS A 170 -4.25 2.23 -16.05
C LYS A 170 -4.70 3.54 -16.71
N HIS A 171 -4.04 3.90 -17.82
CA HIS A 171 -4.53 4.96 -18.70
C HIS A 171 -5.85 4.54 -19.34
N VAL A 172 -6.77 5.48 -19.50
CA VAL A 172 -8.08 5.26 -20.13
C VAL A 172 -8.30 6.27 -21.25
N ARG A 173 -9.18 5.94 -22.20
CA ARG A 173 -9.51 6.82 -23.32
C ARG A 173 -10.24 8.08 -22.84
N SER A 174 -10.20 9.13 -23.63
CA SER A 174 -10.88 10.43 -23.37
C SER A 174 -12.40 10.34 -23.22
N THR A 175 -13.02 9.26 -23.69
CA THR A 175 -14.44 8.96 -23.49
C THR A 175 -14.79 8.48 -22.08
N ASN A 176 -13.79 8.08 -21.30
CA ASN A 176 -14.00 7.69 -19.90
C ASN A 176 -14.06 8.94 -19.01
N PRO A 177 -15.07 9.11 -18.14
CA PRO A 177 -15.22 10.30 -17.31
C PRO A 177 -14.04 10.54 -16.35
N THR A 178 -13.32 9.48 -15.98
CA THR A 178 -12.16 9.57 -15.09
C THR A 178 -10.85 9.95 -15.80
N HIS A 179 -10.84 10.06 -17.14
CA HIS A 179 -9.64 10.26 -17.95
C HIS A 179 -8.76 11.40 -17.47
N HIS A 180 -9.30 12.60 -17.34
CA HIS A 180 -8.52 13.80 -17.00
C HIS A 180 -8.01 13.78 -15.56
N VAL A 181 -8.80 13.23 -14.65
CA VAL A 181 -8.52 13.28 -13.21
C VAL A 181 -7.62 12.15 -12.72
N ARG A 182 -7.43 11.06 -13.50
CA ARG A 182 -6.56 9.94 -13.10
C ARG A 182 -5.14 10.02 -13.64
N ARG A 183 -4.90 10.80 -14.70
CA ARG A 183 -3.63 10.78 -15.43
C ARG A 183 -2.39 11.05 -14.56
N PHE A 184 -2.50 11.79 -13.47
CA PHE A 184 -1.37 12.08 -12.58
C PHE A 184 -0.91 10.86 -11.74
N LEU A 185 -1.65 9.75 -11.77
CA LEU A 185 -1.32 8.47 -11.14
C LEU A 185 -1.08 7.34 -12.15
N THR A 186 -0.89 7.66 -13.43
CA THR A 186 -0.64 6.71 -14.51
C THR A 186 0.85 6.67 -14.87
N PRO A 187 1.34 5.66 -15.63
CA PRO A 187 2.72 5.63 -16.13
C PRO A 187 2.98 6.52 -17.36
N LEU A 188 2.10 7.46 -17.68
CA LEU A 188 2.26 8.37 -18.81
C LEU A 188 3.47 9.29 -18.63
N LEU A 189 4.02 9.78 -19.73
CA LEU A 189 5.02 10.84 -19.70
C LEU A 189 4.40 12.17 -19.26
N GLY A 190 5.22 13.02 -18.62
CA GLY A 190 4.77 14.28 -18.07
C GLY A 190 4.00 14.19 -16.75
N ILE A 191 3.90 13.01 -16.14
CA ILE A 191 3.31 12.88 -14.80
C ILE A 191 4.17 13.61 -13.76
N PRO A 192 3.55 14.18 -12.72
CA PRO A 192 4.29 14.90 -11.68
C PRO A 192 5.11 13.93 -10.82
N LEU A 193 6.37 14.27 -10.61
CA LEU A 193 7.30 13.57 -9.73
C LEU A 193 7.71 14.45 -8.56
N ALA A 194 7.93 13.83 -7.40
CA ALA A 194 8.52 14.46 -6.23
C ALA A 194 9.51 13.49 -5.58
N THR A 195 10.49 14.00 -4.81
CA THR A 195 11.43 13.17 -4.07
C THR A 195 11.26 13.36 -2.57
N GLN A 196 11.66 12.35 -1.82
CA GLN A 196 11.64 12.39 -0.36
C GLN A 196 12.54 13.50 0.19
N GLY A 197 13.70 13.69 -0.42
CA GLY A 197 14.67 14.71 0.01
C GLY A 197 14.17 16.15 -0.13
N MET A 198 13.14 16.40 -0.97
CA MET A 198 12.57 17.72 -1.24
C MET A 198 11.11 17.86 -0.75
N GLU A 199 10.67 16.99 0.13
CA GLU A 199 9.29 16.95 0.64
C GLU A 199 8.86 18.25 1.34
N LYS A 200 9.76 18.86 2.11
CA LYS A 200 9.48 20.11 2.83
C LYS A 200 9.19 21.28 1.88
N ASP A 201 9.85 21.30 0.74
CA ASP A 201 9.71 22.35 -0.26
C ASP A 201 8.52 22.08 -1.20
N ASP A 202 7.92 20.87 -1.10
CA ASP A 202 6.90 20.34 -2.03
C ASP A 202 7.29 20.57 -3.50
N SER A 203 8.60 20.52 -3.76
CA SER A 203 9.15 20.67 -5.08
C SER A 203 8.79 19.47 -5.93
N GLN A 204 8.37 19.73 -7.15
CA GLN A 204 8.00 18.69 -8.08
C GLN A 204 8.38 19.06 -9.51
N GLY A 205 8.61 18.04 -10.31
CA GLY A 205 8.85 18.13 -11.73
C GLY A 205 8.05 17.07 -12.47
N THR A 206 8.52 16.66 -13.63
CA THR A 206 7.81 15.71 -14.46
C THR A 206 8.69 14.57 -14.92
N LEU A 207 8.07 13.42 -15.15
CA LEU A 207 8.67 12.29 -15.82
C LEU A 207 8.87 12.63 -17.30
N THR A 208 10.10 12.47 -17.78
CA THR A 208 10.46 12.75 -19.18
C THR A 208 10.29 11.51 -20.06
N LEU A 209 10.86 10.38 -19.63
CA LEU A 209 10.74 9.10 -20.35
C LEU A 209 11.03 7.91 -19.42
N TRP A 210 10.61 6.72 -19.86
CA TRP A 210 11.02 5.43 -19.30
C TRP A 210 11.99 4.76 -20.24
N PHE A 211 13.01 4.09 -19.70
CA PHE A 211 13.87 3.22 -20.47
C PHE A 211 14.16 1.92 -19.72
N HIS A 212 14.47 0.88 -20.48
CA HIS A 212 14.81 -0.44 -19.97
C HIS A 212 16.32 -0.67 -20.17
N GLU A 213 16.99 -1.08 -19.11
CA GLU A 213 18.38 -1.51 -19.15
C GLU A 213 18.44 -2.89 -19.81
N ASN A 214 19.16 -3.00 -20.93
CA ASN A 214 19.30 -4.27 -21.63
C ASN A 214 20.34 -5.17 -20.97
N LYS A 215 21.43 -4.56 -20.50
CA LYS A 215 22.53 -5.24 -19.79
C LYS A 215 23.01 -4.36 -18.66
N ASP A 216 23.39 -5.00 -17.56
CA ASP A 216 24.07 -4.34 -16.47
C ASP A 216 25.52 -4.00 -16.81
N LYS A 217 26.23 -3.32 -15.91
CA LYS A 217 27.63 -2.95 -16.06
C LYS A 217 28.59 -4.14 -16.23
N ASP A 218 28.17 -5.33 -15.83
CA ASP A 218 28.94 -6.56 -15.93
C ASP A 218 28.61 -7.36 -17.21
N GLY A 219 27.69 -6.82 -18.05
CA GLY A 219 27.27 -7.40 -19.32
C GLY A 219 26.18 -8.45 -19.22
N ASN A 220 25.62 -8.69 -18.02
CA ASN A 220 24.53 -9.63 -17.81
C ASN A 220 23.19 -9.00 -18.23
N PRO A 221 22.22 -9.82 -18.71
CA PRO A 221 20.88 -9.33 -18.97
C PRO A 221 20.28 -8.66 -17.73
N SER A 222 19.71 -7.47 -17.90
CA SER A 222 19.07 -6.72 -16.84
C SER A 222 17.57 -6.56 -17.11
N ALA A 223 16.77 -6.59 -16.06
CA ALA A 223 15.33 -6.30 -16.09
C ALA A 223 15.01 -4.91 -15.51
N ASN A 224 16.04 -4.13 -15.20
CA ASN A 224 15.86 -2.83 -14.58
C ASN A 224 15.14 -1.84 -15.50
N VAL A 225 14.17 -1.12 -14.96
CA VAL A 225 13.47 -0.02 -15.62
C VAL A 225 13.80 1.26 -14.92
N TYR A 226 14.14 2.28 -15.70
CA TYR A 226 14.49 3.60 -15.18
C TYR A 226 13.52 4.66 -15.70
N GLY A 227 13.18 5.59 -14.82
CA GLY A 227 12.51 6.83 -15.21
C GLY A 227 13.50 7.99 -15.21
N VAL A 228 13.39 8.87 -16.21
CA VAL A 228 14.23 10.06 -16.36
C VAL A 228 13.46 11.31 -15.96
N SER A 229 14.13 12.21 -15.26
CA SER A 229 13.66 13.55 -14.93
C SER A 229 14.84 14.49 -14.84
N ASN A 230 14.61 15.76 -14.51
CA ASN A 230 15.68 16.73 -14.30
C ASN A 230 16.45 16.46 -12.99
N CYS A 231 17.74 16.78 -12.97
CA CYS A 231 18.58 16.68 -11.76
C CYS A 231 17.98 17.52 -10.63
N HIS A 232 17.56 18.76 -10.89
CA HIS A 232 16.96 19.64 -9.87
C HIS A 232 15.63 19.14 -9.31
N VAL A 233 14.96 18.20 -10.00
CA VAL A 233 13.77 17.50 -9.51
C VAL A 233 14.13 16.33 -8.62
N LEU A 234 15.20 15.61 -8.99
CA LEU A 234 15.61 14.38 -8.30
C LEU A 234 16.52 14.64 -7.10
N ARG A 235 17.27 15.76 -7.11
CA ARG A 235 18.30 16.04 -6.11
C ARG A 235 18.29 17.49 -5.65
N LYS A 236 18.49 17.69 -4.34
CA LYS A 236 18.68 19.03 -3.77
C LYS A 236 20.04 19.63 -4.12
N ASN A 237 21.10 18.81 -4.11
CA ASN A 237 22.42 19.24 -4.55
C ASN A 237 22.59 18.92 -6.04
N THR A 238 22.65 19.95 -6.84
CA THR A 238 22.74 19.90 -8.32
C THR A 238 24.12 20.24 -8.85
N THR A 239 25.11 20.47 -7.97
CA THR A 239 26.45 20.94 -8.37
C THR A 239 27.47 19.81 -8.53
N ILE A 240 27.12 18.60 -8.13
CA ILE A 240 27.97 17.42 -8.22
C ILE A 240 27.19 16.25 -8.79
N ASP A 241 27.87 15.41 -9.56
CA ASP A 241 27.30 14.15 -10.03
C ASP A 241 26.94 13.26 -8.83
N TYR A 242 25.79 12.62 -8.90
CA TYR A 242 25.34 11.66 -7.92
C TYR A 242 25.19 10.29 -8.56
N GLU A 243 25.77 9.29 -7.93
CA GLU A 243 25.55 7.89 -8.24
C GLU A 243 25.35 7.13 -6.92
N ARG A 244 24.24 6.41 -6.82
CA ARG A 244 23.98 5.57 -5.64
C ARG A 244 24.87 4.34 -5.69
N LYS A 245 25.70 4.13 -4.65
CA LYS A 245 26.62 3.00 -4.53
C LYS A 245 26.30 2.16 -3.30
N GLY A 246 26.34 0.84 -3.49
CA GLY A 246 26.18 -0.13 -2.40
C GLY A 246 24.91 0.08 -1.58
N ASP A 247 25.07 0.08 -0.24
CA ASP A 247 23.99 0.20 0.73
C ASP A 247 23.64 1.65 1.11
N ALA A 248 24.07 2.64 0.30
CA ALA A 248 23.70 4.04 0.55
C ALA A 248 22.17 4.20 0.70
N PRO A 249 21.71 5.09 1.58
CA PRO A 249 20.27 5.35 1.76
C PRO A 249 19.58 5.66 0.43
N LYS A 250 18.39 5.13 0.27
CA LYS A 250 17.55 5.37 -0.92
C LYS A 250 16.84 6.72 -0.79
N ASP A 251 17.01 7.58 -1.80
CA ASP A 251 16.21 8.79 -1.95
C ASP A 251 15.01 8.45 -2.84
N PHE A 252 13.85 8.24 -2.21
CA PHE A 252 12.67 7.72 -2.90
C PHE A 252 12.03 8.76 -3.81
N VAL A 253 11.69 8.32 -5.02
CA VAL A 253 10.91 9.06 -6.00
C VAL A 253 9.45 8.65 -5.89
N ARG A 254 8.56 9.63 -5.89
CA ARG A 254 7.12 9.49 -5.71
C ARG A 254 6.35 10.08 -6.87
N VAL A 255 5.21 9.48 -7.16
CA VAL A 255 4.20 10.13 -8.00
C VAL A 255 3.61 11.28 -7.22
N CYS A 256 3.72 12.48 -7.73
CA CYS A 256 3.28 13.77 -7.22
C CYS A 256 3.69 14.11 -5.77
N GLY A 257 3.81 15.38 -5.48
CA GLY A 257 3.92 15.94 -4.13
C GLY A 257 2.57 16.02 -3.41
N VAL A 258 2.59 16.47 -2.15
CA VAL A 258 1.38 16.54 -1.31
C VAL A 258 0.34 17.50 -1.88
N ARG A 259 0.77 18.69 -2.31
CA ARG A 259 -0.16 19.71 -2.85
C ARG A 259 -0.81 19.25 -4.15
N ARG A 260 -0.02 18.60 -5.06
CA ARG A 260 -0.57 18.06 -6.31
C ARG A 260 -1.57 16.94 -6.05
N PHE A 261 -1.28 16.07 -5.07
CA PHE A 261 -2.19 15.00 -4.68
C PHE A 261 -3.53 15.55 -4.15
N ARG A 262 -3.48 16.50 -3.22
CA ARG A 262 -4.69 17.16 -2.70
C ARG A 262 -5.49 17.82 -3.81
N ARG A 263 -4.81 18.60 -4.67
CA ARG A 263 -5.45 19.19 -5.84
C ARG A 263 -6.09 18.14 -6.76
N GLY A 264 -5.45 16.97 -6.93
CA GLY A 264 -6.04 15.85 -7.69
C GLY A 264 -7.36 15.35 -7.09
N LEU A 265 -7.43 15.22 -5.77
CA LEU A 265 -8.68 14.87 -5.09
C LEU A 265 -9.75 15.95 -5.27
N ASP A 266 -9.38 17.22 -5.21
CA ASP A 266 -10.31 18.34 -5.43
C ASP A 266 -10.79 18.40 -6.89
N GLU A 267 -9.93 18.10 -7.87
CA GLU A 267 -10.29 17.97 -9.29
C GLU A 267 -11.33 16.85 -9.50
N ILE A 268 -11.21 15.72 -8.79
CA ILE A 268 -12.21 14.64 -8.86
C ILE A 268 -13.54 15.08 -8.26
N LYS A 269 -13.54 15.70 -7.07
CA LYS A 269 -14.75 16.22 -6.43
C LYS A 269 -15.44 17.25 -7.30
N LYS A 270 -14.67 18.14 -7.95
CA LYS A 270 -15.20 19.10 -8.89
C LYS A 270 -15.86 18.41 -10.08
N ALA A 271 -15.23 17.40 -10.66
CA ALA A 271 -15.80 16.64 -11.77
C ALA A 271 -17.13 15.97 -11.37
N ILE A 272 -17.21 15.37 -10.18
CA ILE A 272 -18.46 14.81 -9.63
C ILE A 272 -19.55 15.89 -9.55
N SER A 273 -19.22 17.08 -9.02
CA SER A 273 -20.15 18.19 -8.92
C SER A 273 -20.62 18.68 -10.28
N ASP A 274 -19.71 18.81 -11.25
CA ASP A 274 -20.02 19.26 -12.61
C ASP A 274 -20.99 18.27 -13.33
N HIS A 275 -20.78 16.94 -13.14
CA HIS A 275 -21.71 15.91 -13.62
C HIS A 275 -23.05 15.96 -12.87
N GLY A 276 -23.06 16.21 -11.55
CA GLY A 276 -24.26 16.35 -10.75
C GLY A 276 -25.15 17.53 -11.18
N ILE A 277 -24.55 18.65 -11.54
CA ILE A 277 -25.27 19.82 -12.09
C ILE A 277 -25.97 19.44 -13.41
N ARG A 278 -25.26 18.74 -14.32
CA ARG A 278 -25.85 18.30 -15.60
C ARG A 278 -26.95 17.25 -15.39
N ALA A 279 -26.77 16.32 -14.47
CA ALA A 279 -27.79 15.33 -14.11
C ALA A 279 -29.07 16.02 -13.58
N SER A 280 -28.91 17.03 -12.72
CA SER A 280 -30.02 17.82 -12.21
C SER A 280 -30.75 18.60 -13.34
N TYR A 281 -30.01 19.16 -14.27
CA TYR A 281 -30.57 19.82 -15.44
C TYR A 281 -31.44 18.86 -16.28
N PHE A 282 -30.89 17.68 -16.66
CA PHE A 282 -31.65 16.70 -17.42
C PHE A 282 -32.87 16.16 -16.67
N THR A 283 -32.78 16.04 -15.33
CA THR A 283 -33.93 15.68 -14.51
C THR A 283 -35.05 16.71 -14.59
N GLN A 284 -34.71 18.00 -14.50
CA GLN A 284 -35.71 19.10 -14.62
C GLN A 284 -36.32 19.18 -16.01
N GLU A 285 -35.50 19.00 -17.05
CA GLU A 285 -35.99 18.95 -18.45
C GLU A 285 -37.01 17.81 -18.66
N ILE A 286 -36.70 16.62 -18.13
CA ILE A 286 -37.61 15.46 -18.21
C ILE A 286 -38.94 15.79 -17.52
N ILE A 287 -38.91 16.33 -16.30
CA ILE A 287 -40.12 16.71 -15.55
C ILE A 287 -40.92 17.74 -16.33
N GLY A 288 -40.30 18.82 -16.85
CA GLY A 288 -40.95 19.85 -17.60
C GLY A 288 -41.59 19.34 -18.91
N LEU A 289 -40.93 18.38 -19.57
CA LEU A 289 -41.49 17.74 -20.77
C LEU A 289 -42.68 16.83 -20.43
N GLU A 290 -42.61 16.07 -19.35
CA GLU A 290 -43.69 15.18 -18.91
C GLU A 290 -44.96 15.94 -18.45
N GLU A 291 -44.84 17.20 -18.06
CA GLU A 291 -45.97 18.06 -17.70
C GLU A 291 -46.67 18.67 -18.94
N THR A 292 -46.15 18.48 -20.15
CA THR A 292 -46.69 19.04 -21.39
C THR A 292 -47.78 18.13 -21.95
N GLU A 293 -48.91 18.68 -22.39
CA GLU A 293 -50.09 17.92 -22.81
C GLU A 293 -49.91 17.09 -24.11
N ASN A 294 -48.86 17.34 -24.90
CA ASN A 294 -48.65 16.63 -26.19
C ASN A 294 -47.49 15.64 -26.14
N LEU A 295 -47.68 14.54 -25.38
CA LEU A 295 -46.68 13.49 -25.09
C LEU A 295 -46.14 12.76 -26.32
N ALA A 296 -46.90 12.68 -27.44
CA ALA A 296 -46.48 11.91 -28.62
C ALA A 296 -45.32 12.60 -29.38
N ASP A 297 -45.32 13.93 -29.46
CA ASP A 297 -44.30 14.68 -30.20
C ASP A 297 -42.98 14.88 -29.41
N ILE A 298 -43.01 14.67 -28.11
CA ILE A 298 -41.87 14.93 -27.20
C ILE A 298 -41.25 13.63 -26.61
N ALA A 299 -41.82 12.44 -26.94
CA ALA A 299 -41.35 11.16 -26.41
C ALA A 299 -39.87 10.90 -26.75
N ASP A 300 -39.43 11.25 -27.96
CA ASP A 300 -38.04 11.10 -28.37
C ASP A 300 -37.08 12.02 -27.60
N GLU A 301 -37.55 13.22 -27.24
CA GLU A 301 -36.75 14.18 -26.46
C GLU A 301 -36.64 13.74 -24.99
N ILE A 302 -37.72 13.25 -24.42
CA ILE A 302 -37.68 12.63 -23.08
C ILE A 302 -36.70 11.46 -23.04
N GLU A 303 -36.77 10.56 -24.03
CA GLU A 303 -35.87 9.40 -24.08
C GLU A 303 -34.41 9.82 -24.27
N LYS A 304 -34.12 10.83 -25.07
CA LYS A 304 -32.79 11.44 -25.23
C LYS A 304 -32.27 11.99 -23.89
N ASN A 305 -33.11 12.77 -23.19
CA ASN A 305 -32.73 13.34 -21.90
C ASN A 305 -32.52 12.24 -20.83
N ARG A 306 -33.33 11.18 -20.84
CA ARG A 306 -33.14 10.00 -19.96
C ARG A 306 -31.79 9.30 -20.22
N ARG A 307 -31.36 9.15 -21.49
CA ARG A 307 -30.04 8.61 -21.82
C ARG A 307 -28.93 9.51 -21.32
N SER A 308 -29.03 10.80 -21.55
CA SER A 308 -28.04 11.77 -21.05
C SER A 308 -27.98 11.79 -19.54
N LEU A 309 -29.09 11.71 -18.84
CA LEU A 309 -29.14 11.58 -17.38
C LEU A 309 -28.45 10.28 -16.90
N ALA A 310 -28.69 9.17 -17.59
CA ALA A 310 -28.05 7.90 -17.26
C ALA A 310 -26.53 7.95 -17.47
N GLU A 311 -26.05 8.61 -18.53
CA GLU A 311 -24.62 8.83 -18.80
C GLU A 311 -23.97 9.69 -17.69
N GLU A 312 -24.62 10.80 -17.27
CA GLU A 312 -24.12 11.63 -16.19
C GLU A 312 -24.06 10.89 -14.86
N ASN A 313 -25.10 10.13 -14.51
CA ASN A 313 -25.13 9.32 -13.30
C ASN A 313 -24.05 8.22 -13.31
N ASN A 314 -23.81 7.58 -14.46
CA ASN A 314 -22.73 6.61 -14.59
C ASN A 314 -21.35 7.27 -14.42
N ALA A 315 -21.18 8.49 -14.95
CA ALA A 315 -19.94 9.25 -14.76
C ALA A 315 -19.69 9.60 -13.28
N ILE A 316 -20.73 10.04 -12.56
CA ILE A 316 -20.66 10.29 -11.12
C ILE A 316 -20.21 9.04 -10.39
N HIS A 317 -20.86 7.90 -10.64
CA HIS A 317 -20.53 6.64 -9.97
C HIS A 317 -19.07 6.19 -10.21
N GLN A 318 -18.57 6.33 -11.45
CA GLN A 318 -17.17 5.99 -11.76
C GLN A 318 -16.17 6.94 -11.07
N LEU A 319 -16.50 8.22 -10.99
CA LEU A 319 -15.65 9.22 -10.32
C LEU A 319 -15.64 9.03 -8.80
N GLU A 320 -16.77 8.70 -8.19
CA GLU A 320 -16.89 8.39 -6.76
C GLU A 320 -16.08 7.14 -6.39
N ALA A 321 -16.23 6.06 -7.18
CA ALA A 321 -15.45 4.84 -6.99
C ALA A 321 -13.95 5.11 -7.09
N MET A 322 -13.52 5.92 -8.07
CA MET A 322 -12.12 6.32 -8.21
C MET A 322 -11.64 7.19 -7.04
N HIS A 323 -12.45 8.14 -6.57
CA HIS A 323 -12.12 8.96 -5.40
C HIS A 323 -11.90 8.10 -4.15
N GLU A 324 -12.77 7.12 -3.94
CA GLU A 324 -12.65 6.17 -2.83
C GLU A 324 -11.38 5.32 -2.95
N GLU A 325 -11.09 4.77 -4.13
CA GLU A 325 -9.87 4.01 -4.42
C GLU A 325 -8.62 4.83 -4.11
N ILE A 326 -8.54 6.07 -4.63
CA ILE A 326 -7.38 6.95 -4.41
C ILE A 326 -7.24 7.31 -2.93
N THR A 327 -8.32 7.60 -2.25
CA THR A 327 -8.30 7.95 -0.83
C THR A 327 -7.83 6.79 0.04
N LYS A 328 -8.25 5.55 -0.27
CA LYS A 328 -7.84 4.35 0.48
C LYS A 328 -6.43 3.89 0.15
N GLN A 329 -6.05 3.89 -1.13
CA GLN A 329 -4.85 3.19 -1.59
C GLN A 329 -3.64 4.10 -1.88
N TRP A 330 -3.83 5.42 -1.97
CA TRP A 330 -2.80 6.38 -2.37
C TRP A 330 -2.53 7.49 -1.35
N SER A 331 -3.26 7.51 -0.23
CA SER A 331 -3.16 8.57 0.78
C SER A 331 -1.80 8.58 1.47
N ASP A 332 -1.22 7.41 1.73
CA ASP A 332 0.11 7.33 2.34
C ASP A 332 1.19 7.76 1.35
N ILE A 333 1.89 8.83 1.74
CA ILE A 333 2.92 9.45 0.91
C ILE A 333 4.16 8.56 0.75
N THR A 334 4.51 7.82 1.79
CA THR A 334 5.75 7.03 1.85
C THR A 334 5.56 5.66 1.24
N LEU A 335 4.50 4.96 1.63
CA LEU A 335 4.26 3.58 1.24
C LEU A 335 3.57 3.46 -0.11
N HIS A 336 2.60 4.31 -0.40
CA HIS A 336 1.70 4.12 -1.54
C HIS A 336 2.15 4.83 -2.80
N ARG A 337 2.74 6.03 -2.70
CA ARG A 337 3.12 6.85 -3.86
C ARG A 337 4.55 6.68 -4.34
N GLY A 338 5.38 5.93 -3.62
CA GLY A 338 6.75 5.59 -4.05
C GLY A 338 6.76 4.75 -5.31
N ILE A 339 7.50 5.19 -6.34
CA ILE A 339 7.63 4.48 -7.63
C ILE A 339 9.07 4.05 -7.93
N GLY A 340 10.02 4.39 -7.07
CA GLY A 340 11.43 4.06 -7.24
C GLY A 340 12.32 4.88 -6.35
N TYR A 341 13.61 4.90 -6.65
CA TYR A 341 14.60 5.71 -5.95
C TYR A 341 15.68 6.22 -6.91
N VAL A 342 16.26 7.38 -6.59
CA VAL A 342 17.28 8.02 -7.42
C VAL A 342 18.50 7.11 -7.50
N GLN A 343 18.89 6.80 -8.73
CA GLN A 343 20.08 5.99 -9.02
C GLN A 343 21.24 6.84 -9.49
N TYR A 344 20.99 7.79 -10.38
CA TYR A 344 21.98 8.69 -10.95
C TYR A 344 21.40 10.09 -11.17
N ALA A 345 22.20 11.12 -10.97
CA ALA A 345 21.85 12.47 -11.41
C ALA A 345 23.13 13.21 -11.81
N LYS A 346 23.12 13.77 -13.00
CA LYS A 346 24.22 14.59 -13.53
C LYS A 346 24.20 15.97 -12.88
N ALA A 347 25.36 16.49 -12.52
CA ALA A 347 25.48 17.88 -12.12
C ALA A 347 24.95 18.79 -13.23
N ILE A 348 24.24 19.85 -12.84
CA ILE A 348 23.79 20.84 -13.84
C ILE A 348 25.00 21.57 -14.40
N ASP A 349 25.16 21.53 -15.71
CA ASP A 349 26.23 22.15 -16.43
C ASP A 349 25.69 22.87 -17.66
N VAL A 350 26.33 23.94 -18.02
CA VAL A 350 25.96 24.77 -19.18
C VAL A 350 27.07 24.66 -20.19
N ASP A 351 26.76 24.57 -21.48
CA ASP A 351 27.67 24.49 -22.59
C ASP A 351 28.52 23.21 -22.67
N VAL A 352 27.84 22.09 -22.50
CA VAL A 352 28.42 20.76 -22.23
C VAL A 352 29.25 20.19 -23.37
N GLU A 353 28.95 20.53 -24.64
CA GLU A 353 29.68 19.98 -25.80
C GLU A 353 29.81 20.99 -26.94
N GLY A 354 31.04 21.31 -27.28
CA GLY A 354 31.38 21.93 -28.54
C GLY A 354 30.77 23.29 -28.85
N GLY A 355 30.47 24.10 -27.81
CA GLY A 355 29.90 25.45 -27.99
C GLY A 355 28.41 25.46 -28.30
N THR A 356 27.67 24.38 -27.99
CA THR A 356 26.23 24.25 -28.27
C THR A 356 25.34 25.04 -27.29
N ARG A 357 25.87 25.49 -26.17
CA ARG A 357 25.19 26.29 -25.11
C ARG A 357 23.91 25.64 -24.54
N TYR A 358 23.84 24.32 -24.58
CA TYR A 358 22.75 23.59 -23.92
C TYR A 358 23.05 23.40 -22.43
N THR A 359 22.00 23.47 -21.61
CA THR A 359 22.08 23.09 -20.20
C THR A 359 21.85 21.60 -20.07
N SER A 360 22.80 20.91 -19.46
CA SER A 360 22.62 19.51 -19.03
C SER A 360 21.97 19.49 -17.64
N ASP A 361 20.74 19.03 -17.54
CA ASP A 361 19.99 18.95 -16.31
C ASP A 361 19.12 17.68 -16.36
N TRP A 362 19.69 16.55 -15.96
CA TRP A 362 18.99 15.28 -16.01
C TRP A 362 19.47 14.31 -14.93
N GLY A 363 18.64 13.34 -14.64
CA GLY A 363 18.94 12.21 -13.78
C GLY A 363 17.97 11.07 -14.02
N ALA A 364 18.28 9.92 -13.45
CA ALA A 364 17.49 8.72 -13.57
C ALA A 364 17.23 8.09 -12.20
N PHE A 365 16.06 7.55 -12.03
CA PHE A 365 15.69 6.75 -10.87
C PHE A 365 15.37 5.31 -11.29
N LEU A 366 15.80 4.35 -10.50
CA LEU A 366 15.43 2.96 -10.69
C LEU A 366 13.99 2.78 -10.25
N ALA A 367 13.13 2.39 -11.19
CA ALA A 367 11.71 2.20 -10.95
C ALA A 367 11.43 0.90 -10.20
N THR A 368 10.39 0.89 -9.38
CA THR A 368 9.83 -0.33 -8.81
C THR A 368 8.98 -1.00 -9.87
N GLU A 369 9.47 -2.08 -10.45
CA GLU A 369 8.83 -2.81 -11.56
C GLU A 369 7.35 -3.11 -11.29
N ALA A 370 7.04 -3.68 -10.12
CA ALA A 370 5.68 -4.00 -9.70
C ALA A 370 4.72 -2.80 -9.65
N LYS A 371 5.26 -1.58 -9.57
CA LYS A 371 4.48 -0.33 -9.58
C LYS A 371 4.19 0.17 -10.98
N VAL A 372 5.15 0.09 -11.86
CA VAL A 372 5.12 0.74 -13.17
C VAL A 372 4.68 -0.21 -14.27
N MET A 373 5.30 -1.40 -14.34
CA MET A 373 5.15 -2.32 -15.47
C MET A 373 3.74 -2.89 -15.67
N PRO A 374 2.92 -3.15 -14.63
CA PRO A 374 1.59 -3.71 -14.85
C PRO A 374 0.68 -2.85 -15.74
N GLN A 375 0.90 -1.54 -15.78
CA GLN A 375 0.07 -0.60 -16.55
C GLN A 375 0.87 0.20 -17.59
N PHE A 376 2.12 -0.20 -17.84
CA PHE A 376 2.98 0.46 -18.81
C PHE A 376 2.66 0.02 -20.23
N GLU A 377 2.18 0.94 -21.07
CA GLU A 377 1.82 0.70 -22.48
C GLU A 377 2.86 1.31 -23.45
N GLY A 378 3.97 1.84 -22.92
CA GLY A 378 5.03 2.52 -23.67
C GLY A 378 5.22 3.97 -23.22
N ASN A 379 6.17 4.66 -23.86
CA ASN A 379 6.38 6.09 -23.65
C ASN A 379 5.29 6.88 -24.39
N VAL A 380 4.21 7.21 -23.68
CA VAL A 380 3.03 7.87 -24.24
C VAL A 380 2.81 9.21 -23.54
N VAL A 381 2.52 10.24 -24.32
CA VAL A 381 2.10 11.56 -23.86
C VAL A 381 0.61 11.73 -24.11
N ASP A 382 -0.15 12.08 -23.10
CA ASP A 382 -1.55 12.51 -23.24
C ASP A 382 -1.58 14.00 -23.50
N ILE A 383 -1.86 14.38 -24.75
CA ILE A 383 -1.96 15.78 -25.19
C ILE A 383 -3.37 16.36 -25.06
N GLY A 384 -4.30 15.64 -24.45
CA GLY A 384 -5.67 16.08 -24.20
C GLY A 384 -6.64 15.84 -25.36
N VAL A 385 -7.83 16.43 -25.27
CA VAL A 385 -8.99 16.13 -26.15
C VAL A 385 -8.76 16.54 -27.61
N PHE A 386 -7.81 17.42 -27.91
CA PHE A 386 -7.57 17.97 -29.24
C PHE A 386 -6.36 17.35 -29.95
N GLY A 387 -5.71 16.34 -29.37
CA GLY A 387 -4.49 15.76 -29.89
C GLY A 387 -4.58 14.27 -30.18
N SER A 388 -4.02 13.88 -31.31
CA SER A 388 -3.70 12.47 -31.57
C SER A 388 -2.55 12.06 -30.65
N PHE A 389 -2.58 10.82 -30.13
CA PHE A 389 -1.44 10.27 -29.38
C PHE A 389 -0.18 10.28 -30.27
N LEU A 390 0.82 11.05 -29.90
CA LEU A 390 2.15 10.89 -30.45
C LEU A 390 2.79 9.66 -29.78
N PHE A 391 2.74 8.53 -30.49
CA PHE A 391 3.62 7.41 -30.20
C PHE A 391 5.04 7.88 -30.56
N LEU A 392 5.84 8.21 -29.55
CA LEU A 392 7.27 8.18 -29.75
C LEU A 392 7.64 6.73 -30.05
N PRO A 393 8.20 6.41 -31.25
CA PRO A 393 8.57 5.05 -31.55
C PRO A 393 9.48 4.51 -30.46
N ARG A 394 9.45 3.18 -30.23
CA ARG A 394 10.41 2.46 -29.39
C ARG A 394 11.82 2.93 -29.75
N LEU A 395 12.21 4.05 -29.25
CA LEU A 395 13.57 4.54 -29.35
C LEU A 395 14.40 3.84 -28.29
N MET A 396 15.21 3.06 -28.82
CA MET A 396 16.57 2.67 -28.56
C MET A 396 16.78 1.35 -27.85
N LYS A 397 16.99 0.35 -28.68
CA LYS A 397 18.13 -0.55 -28.50
C LYS A 397 19.40 0.31 -28.71
N THR A 398 19.81 1.05 -27.73
CA THR A 398 21.15 1.64 -27.72
C THR A 398 22.02 0.72 -26.89
N THR A 399 22.84 -0.02 -27.59
CA THR A 399 24.12 -0.53 -27.11
C THR A 399 24.95 0.69 -26.66
N LEU A 400 25.17 0.81 -25.38
CA LEU A 400 26.32 1.50 -24.81
C LEU A 400 27.36 0.46 -24.47
#